data_27349069b788fa9d6988eb7ea7757769
#
_entry.id   27349069b788fa9d6988eb7ea7757769
#
_cell.length_a   1.000
_cell.length_b   1.000
_cell.length_c   1.000
_cell.angle_alpha   90.00
_cell.angle_beta   90.00
_cell.angle_gamma   90.00
#
_symmetry.space_group_name_H-M   'P 1'
#
loop_
_entity.id
_entity.type
_entity.pdbx_description
1 polymer ?
#
loop_
_entity_poly.entity_id
_entity_poly.type
_entity_poly.pdbx_seq_one_letter_code
_entity_poly.pdbx_strand_id
1 'polypeptide(L)'
;MRIKSRRKEGVPIQLDHIYTGDCLEVLKTLPDESVHCCITSPPYYALRDYGVDGQIGREATPKEYISRLTEVFTEVRRVLRSDGTLWLNISDTYAGKGNQGSYVDAKNPKGRNGQAVALNYKVEGCKPKDMIGIPWMLAFSLRDSGWYLRNDIIWMKENPMPESVKDRCARCYEHIFLFSKSRKYFFDYKAISEPIAPGTVSRLKRGVKGSNKYGEPIPGQAKQQTINLCREHGAITDELISPVRNKRDVWIINTVPFKGGHYAAYPPKLVETCLLAGCPKDGVVLDPFIGSGTTGMVAKQLDRHYVGIELNPEYTKLAEARIGGEI
;
A
#
# COMPACT_ATOMS: atom_id res chain seq x y z
N MET A 1 -12.31 -26.65 22.02
CA MET A 1 -11.14 -27.46 21.63
C MET A 1 -10.39 -26.71 20.55
N ARG A 2 -9.26 -26.03 20.84
CA ARG A 2 -8.48 -25.30 19.84
C ARG A 2 -7.65 -26.31 19.06
N ILE A 3 -8.02 -26.55 17.81
CA ILE A 3 -7.19 -27.30 16.87
C ILE A 3 -5.92 -26.47 16.66
N LYS A 4 -4.79 -26.91 17.22
CA LYS A 4 -3.48 -26.38 16.86
C LYS A 4 -3.25 -26.78 15.40
N SER A 5 -3.38 -25.85 14.46
CA SER A 5 -2.94 -26.05 13.09
C SER A 5 -1.45 -26.44 13.14
N ARG A 6 -1.10 -27.60 12.59
CA ARG A 6 0.30 -27.97 12.38
C ARG A 6 0.89 -26.92 11.45
N ARG A 7 1.95 -26.23 11.89
CA ARG A 7 2.73 -25.36 11.00
C ARG A 7 3.18 -26.20 9.80
N LYS A 8 2.97 -25.70 8.59
CA LYS A 8 3.59 -26.33 7.41
C LYS A 8 5.10 -26.08 7.54
N GLU A 9 5.87 -27.15 7.69
CA GLU A 9 7.31 -27.10 7.48
C GLU A 9 7.52 -26.92 5.96
N GLY A 10 7.58 -25.68 5.51
CA GLY A 10 7.87 -25.33 4.12
C GLY A 10 9.37 -25.40 3.82
N VAL A 11 9.74 -25.29 2.57
CA VAL A 11 11.13 -25.08 2.16
C VAL A 11 11.63 -23.81 2.86
N PRO A 12 12.87 -23.80 3.42
CA PRO A 12 13.43 -22.60 4.02
C PRO A 12 13.31 -21.41 3.07
N ILE A 13 12.83 -20.28 3.58
CA ILE A 13 12.71 -19.06 2.77
C ILE A 13 14.10 -18.57 2.37
N GLN A 14 14.29 -18.33 1.08
CA GLN A 14 15.52 -17.70 0.59
C GLN A 14 15.39 -16.18 0.72
N LEU A 15 16.23 -15.60 1.57
CA LEU A 15 16.28 -14.16 1.76
C LEU A 15 16.99 -13.43 0.60
N ASP A 16 16.64 -12.20 0.37
CA ASP A 16 17.21 -11.33 -0.65
C ASP A 16 17.11 -11.93 -2.05
N HIS A 17 15.95 -12.55 -2.33
CA HIS A 17 15.69 -13.30 -3.53
C HIS A 17 14.36 -12.96 -4.17
N ILE A 18 14.30 -13.08 -5.51
CA ILE A 18 13.08 -12.95 -6.31
C ILE A 18 12.73 -14.30 -6.92
N TYR A 19 11.58 -14.84 -6.55
CA TYR A 19 11.01 -16.05 -7.17
C TYR A 19 10.31 -15.65 -8.48
N THR A 20 10.66 -16.30 -9.59
CA THR A 20 9.93 -16.13 -10.85
C THR A 20 8.79 -17.13 -10.93
N GLY A 21 7.55 -16.65 -11.10
CA GLY A 21 6.36 -17.51 -11.22
C GLY A 21 5.07 -16.86 -10.74
N ASP A 22 3.99 -17.65 -10.78
CA ASP A 22 2.69 -17.21 -10.23
C ASP A 22 2.78 -16.97 -8.73
N CYS A 23 2.32 -15.80 -8.28
CA CYS A 23 2.47 -15.38 -6.89
C CYS A 23 1.74 -16.32 -5.91
N LEU A 24 0.57 -16.82 -6.28
CA LEU A 24 -0.20 -17.72 -5.41
C LEU A 24 0.51 -19.09 -5.25
N GLU A 25 1.06 -19.62 -6.34
CA GLU A 25 1.78 -20.89 -6.30
C GLU A 25 3.09 -20.77 -5.51
N VAL A 26 3.85 -19.70 -5.73
CA VAL A 26 5.07 -19.46 -4.95
C VAL A 26 4.75 -19.24 -3.47
N LEU A 27 3.76 -18.41 -3.13
CA LEU A 27 3.35 -18.17 -1.74
C LEU A 27 3.00 -19.48 -1.00
N LYS A 28 2.33 -20.42 -1.67
CA LYS A 28 2.00 -21.74 -1.07
C LYS A 28 3.22 -22.55 -0.65
N THR A 29 4.39 -22.30 -1.25
CA THR A 29 5.65 -22.98 -0.89
C THR A 29 6.36 -22.36 0.30
N LEU A 30 6.10 -21.08 0.59
CA LEU A 30 6.74 -20.37 1.67
C LEU A 30 6.22 -20.83 3.05
N PRO A 31 7.10 -20.88 4.08
CA PRO A 31 6.70 -21.32 5.41
C PRO A 31 5.76 -20.33 6.10
N ASP A 32 4.94 -20.86 7.01
CA ASP A 32 4.07 -20.04 7.86
C ASP A 32 4.91 -19.10 8.73
N GLU A 33 4.40 -17.87 8.92
CA GLU A 33 4.97 -16.88 9.84
C GLU A 33 6.46 -16.57 9.60
N SER A 34 6.87 -16.56 8.32
CA SER A 34 8.26 -16.36 7.89
C SER A 34 8.62 -14.90 7.55
N VAL A 35 7.64 -14.02 7.32
CA VAL A 35 7.88 -12.62 6.94
C VAL A 35 7.26 -11.64 7.94
N HIS A 36 7.87 -10.47 8.11
CA HIS A 36 7.47 -9.46 9.08
C HIS A 36 6.48 -8.46 8.50
N CYS A 37 6.63 -8.11 7.23
CA CYS A 37 5.85 -7.10 6.56
C CYS A 37 5.59 -7.50 5.11
N CYS A 38 4.47 -7.08 4.55
CA CYS A 38 4.23 -7.12 3.10
C CYS A 38 3.95 -5.70 2.62
N ILE A 39 4.67 -5.26 1.59
CA ILE A 39 4.44 -3.95 0.93
C ILE A 39 4.30 -4.24 -0.55
N THR A 40 3.15 -3.90 -1.14
CA THR A 40 2.89 -4.31 -2.51
C THR A 40 1.85 -3.45 -3.21
N SER A 41 1.88 -3.48 -4.54
CA SER A 41 0.87 -2.94 -5.42
C SER A 41 0.52 -4.00 -6.47
N PRO A 42 -0.62 -4.68 -6.35
CA PRO A 42 -1.02 -5.69 -7.32
C PRO A 42 -1.29 -5.06 -8.68
N PRO A 43 -1.28 -5.82 -9.78
CA PRO A 43 -1.74 -5.34 -11.08
C PRO A 43 -3.16 -4.78 -10.96
N TYR A 44 -3.38 -3.55 -11.42
CA TYR A 44 -4.68 -2.89 -11.30
C TYR A 44 -5.69 -3.46 -12.31
N TYR A 45 -6.93 -3.58 -11.88
CA TYR A 45 -8.02 -4.10 -12.69
C TYR A 45 -8.14 -3.32 -14.00
N ALA A 46 -8.09 -4.05 -15.11
CA ALA A 46 -8.30 -3.56 -16.46
C ALA A 46 -7.36 -2.42 -16.93
N LEU A 47 -6.25 -2.22 -16.23
CA LEU A 47 -5.37 -1.10 -16.53
C LEU A 47 -4.27 -1.48 -17.52
N ARG A 48 -3.68 -2.68 -17.40
CA ARG A 48 -2.50 -3.08 -18.16
C ARG A 48 -2.51 -4.53 -18.61
N ASP A 49 -1.94 -4.74 -19.78
CA ASP A 49 -1.55 -6.04 -20.28
C ASP A 49 -0.03 -6.17 -20.17
N TYR A 50 0.45 -7.10 -19.36
CA TYR A 50 1.86 -7.37 -19.20
C TYR A 50 2.36 -8.44 -20.18
N GLY A 51 1.46 -9.00 -21.03
CA GLY A 51 1.78 -9.97 -22.06
C GLY A 51 2.21 -11.34 -21.54
N VAL A 52 1.79 -11.70 -20.32
CA VAL A 52 2.13 -12.98 -19.69
C VAL A 52 0.84 -13.70 -19.30
N ASP A 53 0.75 -14.97 -19.66
CA ASP A 53 -0.39 -15.81 -19.29
C ASP A 53 -0.53 -15.92 -17.76
N GLY A 54 -1.76 -15.93 -17.28
CA GLY A 54 -2.04 -16.03 -15.85
C GLY A 54 -1.94 -14.72 -15.07
N GLN A 55 -1.62 -13.59 -15.73
CA GLN A 55 -1.57 -12.30 -15.05
C GLN A 55 -2.90 -11.94 -14.38
N ILE A 56 -2.83 -11.35 -13.20
CA ILE A 56 -3.95 -10.74 -12.48
C ILE A 56 -4.26 -9.36 -13.09
N GLY A 57 -5.53 -8.93 -13.01
CA GLY A 57 -5.99 -7.63 -13.49
C GLY A 57 -6.67 -7.67 -14.85
N ARG A 58 -6.87 -8.88 -15.42
CA ARG A 58 -7.59 -9.11 -16.69
C ARG A 58 -8.83 -9.99 -16.55
N GLU A 59 -9.27 -10.23 -15.35
CA GLU A 59 -10.48 -10.98 -15.06
C GLU A 59 -11.69 -10.32 -15.73
N ALA A 60 -12.68 -11.14 -16.10
CA ALA A 60 -13.88 -10.68 -16.81
C ALA A 60 -14.70 -9.69 -15.98
N THR A 61 -14.68 -9.85 -14.66
CA THR A 61 -15.44 -9.01 -13.73
C THR A 61 -14.58 -8.50 -12.57
N PRO A 62 -14.92 -7.31 -12.00
CA PRO A 62 -14.28 -6.84 -10.77
C PRO A 62 -14.37 -7.85 -9.62
N LYS A 63 -15.48 -8.59 -9.55
CA LYS A 63 -15.73 -9.57 -8.50
C LYS A 63 -14.75 -10.76 -8.58
N GLU A 64 -14.49 -11.25 -9.77
CA GLU A 64 -13.47 -12.30 -10.00
C GLU A 64 -12.07 -11.80 -9.64
N TYR A 65 -11.72 -10.58 -10.06
CA TYR A 65 -10.46 -9.93 -9.70
C TYR A 65 -10.27 -9.82 -8.17
N ILE A 66 -11.30 -9.33 -7.46
CA ILE A 66 -11.28 -9.23 -5.99
C ILE A 66 -11.14 -10.62 -5.34
N SER A 67 -11.86 -11.63 -5.86
CA SER A 67 -11.74 -13.00 -5.37
C SER A 67 -10.31 -13.52 -5.50
N ARG A 68 -9.70 -13.36 -6.68
CA ARG A 68 -8.33 -13.82 -6.93
C ARG A 68 -7.30 -13.11 -6.05
N LEU A 69 -7.41 -11.80 -5.88
CA LEU A 69 -6.54 -11.07 -4.95
C LEU A 69 -6.78 -11.49 -3.49
N THR A 70 -8.01 -11.78 -3.11
CA THR A 70 -8.31 -12.26 -1.75
C THR A 70 -7.64 -13.61 -1.47
N GLU A 71 -7.57 -14.51 -2.46
CA GLU A 71 -6.84 -15.76 -2.36
C GLU A 71 -5.33 -15.51 -2.15
N VAL A 72 -4.73 -14.64 -2.96
CA VAL A 72 -3.32 -14.25 -2.81
C VAL A 72 -3.05 -13.67 -1.41
N PHE A 73 -3.87 -12.73 -0.97
CA PHE A 73 -3.68 -12.09 0.34
C PHE A 73 -4.05 -13.01 1.52
N THR A 74 -4.78 -14.08 1.31
CA THR A 74 -4.97 -15.15 2.30
C THR A 74 -3.64 -15.89 2.53
N GLU A 75 -2.91 -16.21 1.47
CA GLU A 75 -1.58 -16.80 1.58
C GLU A 75 -0.54 -15.81 2.14
N VAL A 76 -0.59 -14.53 1.74
CA VAL A 76 0.21 -13.48 2.39
C VAL A 76 -0.04 -13.43 3.89
N ARG A 77 -1.29 -13.53 4.33
CA ARG A 77 -1.64 -13.57 5.75
C ARG A 77 -1.09 -14.81 6.46
N ARG A 78 -1.02 -15.94 5.80
CA ARG A 78 -0.43 -17.19 6.33
C ARG A 78 1.07 -17.01 6.58
N VAL A 79 1.80 -16.51 5.58
CA VAL A 79 3.27 -16.34 5.66
C VAL A 79 3.71 -15.18 6.54
N LEU A 80 2.85 -14.18 6.78
CA LEU A 80 3.13 -13.11 7.74
C LEU A 80 3.18 -13.65 9.17
N ARG A 81 4.11 -13.13 9.97
CA ARG A 81 4.16 -13.34 11.43
C ARG A 81 2.87 -12.88 12.09
N SER A 82 2.63 -13.37 13.30
CA SER A 82 1.42 -13.00 14.06
C SER A 82 1.30 -11.48 14.33
N ASP A 83 2.42 -10.78 14.38
CA ASP A 83 2.53 -9.33 14.55
C ASP A 83 2.77 -8.57 13.22
N GLY A 84 2.67 -9.26 12.08
CA GLY A 84 2.97 -8.72 10.76
C GLY A 84 1.90 -7.77 10.21
N THR A 85 2.33 -6.91 9.28
CA THR A 85 1.51 -5.89 8.60
C THR A 85 1.53 -6.04 7.08
N LEU A 86 0.44 -5.63 6.45
CA LEU A 86 0.32 -5.51 4.98
C LEU A 86 0.04 -4.04 4.64
N TRP A 87 0.83 -3.49 3.73
CA TRP A 87 0.69 -2.17 3.14
C TRP A 87 0.33 -2.34 1.67
N LEU A 88 -0.93 -2.13 1.35
CA LEU A 88 -1.50 -2.43 0.05
C LEU A 88 -1.80 -1.15 -0.71
N ASN A 89 -0.97 -0.84 -1.72
CA ASN A 89 -1.24 0.27 -2.63
C ASN A 89 -2.16 -0.18 -3.76
N ILE A 90 -3.25 0.53 -3.95
CA ILE A 90 -4.21 0.24 -5.01
C ILE A 90 -4.95 1.50 -5.47
N SER A 91 -5.28 1.56 -6.76
CA SER A 91 -6.06 2.64 -7.34
C SER A 91 -7.33 2.12 -7.98
N ASP A 92 -8.30 3.02 -8.14
CA ASP A 92 -9.58 2.71 -8.77
C ASP A 92 -9.54 2.93 -10.28
N THR A 93 -10.58 2.49 -10.95
CA THR A 93 -10.81 2.73 -12.37
C THR A 93 -12.30 3.00 -12.63
N TYR A 94 -12.64 3.34 -13.86
CA TYR A 94 -14.00 3.71 -14.26
C TYR A 94 -14.59 2.69 -15.23
N ALA A 95 -15.87 2.41 -15.09
CA ALA A 95 -16.62 1.59 -16.03
C ALA A 95 -16.66 2.27 -17.41
N GLY A 96 -16.30 1.52 -18.45
CA GLY A 96 -16.33 1.99 -19.82
C GLY A 96 -17.72 2.07 -20.43
N LYS A 97 -17.81 2.58 -21.65
CA LYS A 97 -19.07 2.70 -22.39
C LYS A 97 -19.63 1.37 -22.95
N GLY A 98 -18.90 0.28 -22.75
CA GLY A 98 -19.30 -1.04 -23.26
C GLY A 98 -19.09 -1.23 -24.76
N ASN A 99 -18.54 -0.27 -25.47
CA ASN A 99 -18.14 -0.45 -26.86
C ASN A 99 -16.80 -1.18 -26.91
N GLN A 100 -16.78 -2.41 -27.33
CA GLN A 100 -15.58 -3.20 -27.66
C GLN A 100 -14.90 -2.68 -28.96
N GLY A 101 -14.77 -1.37 -29.12
CA GLY A 101 -13.99 -0.78 -30.18
C GLY A 101 -12.54 -0.67 -29.72
N SER A 102 -11.66 -1.48 -30.25
CA SER A 102 -10.24 -1.22 -30.16
C SER A 102 -9.98 0.12 -30.86
N TYR A 103 -9.82 1.18 -30.04
CA TYR A 103 -9.24 2.40 -30.57
C TYR A 103 -7.76 2.11 -30.78
N VAL A 104 -7.42 1.69 -32.00
CA VAL A 104 -6.05 1.63 -32.47
C VAL A 104 -5.67 3.09 -32.72
N ASP A 105 -4.82 3.65 -31.89
CA ASP A 105 -4.20 4.94 -32.17
C ASP A 105 -3.44 4.82 -33.52
N ALA A 106 -3.93 5.48 -34.55
CA ALA A 106 -3.34 5.40 -35.88
C ALA A 106 -1.85 5.84 -35.89
N LYS A 107 -1.41 6.62 -34.89
CA LYS A 107 -0.03 7.04 -34.68
C LYS A 107 0.80 6.03 -33.87
N ASN A 108 0.15 5.12 -33.16
CA ASN A 108 0.80 4.08 -32.35
C ASN A 108 0.00 2.77 -32.43
N PRO A 109 0.00 2.05 -33.54
CA PRO A 109 -0.81 0.84 -33.76
C PRO A 109 -0.46 -0.33 -32.81
N LYS A 110 0.71 -0.27 -32.15
CA LYS A 110 1.14 -1.25 -31.15
C LYS A 110 0.96 -0.75 -29.70
N GLY A 111 0.22 0.36 -29.51
CA GLY A 111 0.15 1.04 -28.22
C GLY A 111 1.50 1.72 -27.85
N ARG A 112 1.49 2.62 -26.86
CA ARG A 112 2.75 3.14 -26.31
C ARG A 112 3.38 2.03 -25.46
N ASN A 113 4.30 1.28 -26.03
CA ASN A 113 5.17 0.30 -25.34
C ASN A 113 4.47 -0.51 -24.22
N GLY A 114 3.48 -1.35 -24.56
CA GLY A 114 2.81 -2.21 -23.59
C GLY A 114 1.74 -1.54 -22.71
N GLN A 115 1.40 -0.28 -22.94
CA GLN A 115 0.17 0.27 -22.37
C GLN A 115 -1.01 -0.39 -23.07
N ALA A 116 -1.70 -1.27 -22.36
CA ALA A 116 -2.99 -1.78 -22.81
C ALA A 116 -3.90 -0.59 -23.11
N VAL A 117 -4.53 -0.64 -24.26
CA VAL A 117 -5.72 0.19 -24.53
C VAL A 117 -6.68 -0.11 -23.40
N ALA A 118 -7.08 0.92 -22.65
CA ALA A 118 -8.03 0.76 -21.56
C ALA A 118 -9.22 -0.05 -22.08
N LEU A 119 -9.40 -1.26 -21.53
CA LEU A 119 -10.44 -2.15 -22.00
C LEU A 119 -11.79 -1.50 -21.66
N ASN A 120 -12.48 -1.05 -22.68
CA ASN A 120 -13.74 -0.32 -22.58
C ASN A 120 -14.88 -1.32 -22.42
N TYR A 121 -14.92 -2.05 -21.27
CA TYR A 121 -15.93 -3.05 -21.06
C TYR A 121 -17.06 -2.61 -20.13
N LYS A 122 -18.20 -3.23 -20.35
CA LYS A 122 -19.35 -3.08 -19.49
C LYS A 122 -19.07 -3.83 -18.19
N VAL A 123 -19.13 -3.12 -17.08
CA VAL A 123 -19.01 -3.69 -15.74
C VAL A 123 -20.43 -3.93 -15.20
N GLU A 124 -20.73 -5.17 -14.81
CA GLU A 124 -22.00 -5.51 -14.21
C GLU A 124 -22.24 -4.68 -12.93
N GLY A 125 -23.43 -4.12 -12.79
CA GLY A 125 -23.80 -3.25 -11.66
C GLY A 125 -23.32 -1.80 -11.76
N CYS A 126 -22.53 -1.46 -12.79
CA CYS A 126 -22.05 -0.09 -13.01
C CYS A 126 -22.63 0.51 -14.30
N LYS A 127 -22.97 1.78 -14.24
CA LYS A 127 -23.29 2.57 -15.45
C LYS A 127 -21.98 3.05 -16.11
N PRO A 128 -22.00 3.37 -17.40
CA PRO A 128 -20.86 4.02 -18.04
C PRO A 128 -20.41 5.25 -17.25
N LYS A 129 -19.10 5.37 -17.01
CA LYS A 129 -18.44 6.42 -16.21
C LYS A 129 -18.57 6.28 -14.69
N ASP A 130 -19.30 5.30 -14.15
CA ASP A 130 -19.22 5.05 -12.71
C ASP A 130 -17.80 4.68 -12.32
N MET A 131 -17.33 5.19 -11.18
CA MET A 131 -16.16 4.67 -10.51
C MET A 131 -16.49 3.29 -9.94
N ILE A 132 -15.65 2.29 -10.19
CA ILE A 132 -15.99 0.88 -9.88
C ILE A 132 -15.93 0.62 -8.37
N GLY A 133 -15.01 1.28 -7.65
CA GLY A 133 -14.83 1.09 -6.22
C GLY A 133 -13.88 -0.05 -5.86
N ILE A 134 -12.98 -0.42 -6.75
CA ILE A 134 -12.01 -1.52 -6.57
C ILE A 134 -11.27 -1.47 -5.24
N PRO A 135 -10.69 -0.31 -4.79
CA PRO A 135 -9.96 -0.25 -3.53
C PRO A 135 -10.82 -0.68 -2.35
N TRP A 136 -12.05 -0.18 -2.28
CA TRP A 136 -12.97 -0.47 -1.17
C TRP A 136 -13.52 -1.89 -1.23
N MET A 137 -13.81 -2.41 -2.43
CA MET A 137 -14.22 -3.82 -2.60
C MET A 137 -13.14 -4.76 -2.08
N LEU A 138 -11.87 -4.51 -2.41
CA LEU A 138 -10.75 -5.31 -1.92
C LEU A 138 -10.56 -5.13 -0.42
N ALA A 139 -10.59 -3.90 0.08
CA ALA A 139 -10.40 -3.63 1.50
C ALA A 139 -11.45 -4.34 2.37
N PHE A 140 -12.72 -4.35 1.95
CA PHE A 140 -13.77 -5.04 2.69
C PHE A 140 -13.67 -6.56 2.55
N SER A 141 -13.33 -7.09 1.35
CA SER A 141 -13.11 -8.51 1.15
C SER A 141 -11.98 -9.05 2.04
N LEU A 142 -10.86 -8.32 2.14
CA LEU A 142 -9.76 -8.69 3.02
C LEU A 142 -10.17 -8.61 4.49
N ARG A 143 -10.87 -7.58 4.92
CA ARG A 143 -11.40 -7.48 6.29
C ARG A 143 -12.28 -8.67 6.62
N ASP A 144 -13.19 -9.04 5.71
CA ASP A 144 -14.11 -10.14 5.91
C ASP A 144 -13.41 -11.51 5.88
N SER A 145 -12.23 -11.61 5.21
CA SER A 145 -11.35 -12.79 5.25
C SER A 145 -10.44 -12.85 6.51
N GLY A 146 -10.64 -11.95 7.47
CA GLY A 146 -10.00 -11.99 8.80
C GLY A 146 -8.82 -11.05 9.02
N TRP A 147 -8.54 -10.14 8.09
CA TRP A 147 -7.61 -9.06 8.32
C TRP A 147 -8.18 -7.96 9.20
N TYR A 148 -7.33 -7.27 9.94
CA TYR A 148 -7.69 -6.02 10.61
C TYR A 148 -7.38 -4.85 9.65
N LEU A 149 -8.39 -4.20 9.07
CA LEU A 149 -8.23 -2.95 8.34
C LEU A 149 -7.95 -1.83 9.34
N ARG A 150 -6.74 -1.28 9.31
CA ARG A 150 -6.26 -0.33 10.33
C ARG A 150 -6.30 1.12 9.89
N ASN A 151 -5.97 1.38 8.62
CA ASN A 151 -5.95 2.73 8.08
C ASN A 151 -6.21 2.70 6.56
N ASP A 152 -6.81 3.76 6.07
CA ASP A 152 -6.80 4.16 4.68
C ASP A 152 -5.91 5.40 4.57
N ILE A 153 -4.76 5.25 3.93
CA ILE A 153 -3.77 6.30 3.73
C ILE A 153 -3.91 6.79 2.29
N ILE A 154 -4.05 8.10 2.13
CA ILE A 154 -4.12 8.74 0.81
C ILE A 154 -2.72 9.11 0.35
N TRP A 155 -2.23 8.40 -0.66
CA TRP A 155 -1.03 8.81 -1.36
C TRP A 155 -1.36 9.86 -2.42
N MET A 156 -1.17 11.12 -2.10
CA MET A 156 -1.39 12.26 -2.98
C MET A 156 -0.13 12.56 -3.81
N LYS A 157 -0.34 12.82 -5.10
CA LYS A 157 0.69 13.19 -6.09
C LYS A 157 0.45 14.63 -6.54
N GLU A 158 1.44 15.51 -6.39
CA GLU A 158 1.36 16.87 -6.93
C GLU A 158 1.65 16.90 -8.45
N ASN A 159 2.28 15.82 -8.95
CA ASN A 159 2.59 15.61 -10.37
C ASN A 159 1.85 14.41 -10.98
N PRO A 160 0.50 14.32 -10.87
CA PRO A 160 -0.25 13.21 -11.45
C PRO A 160 -0.17 13.23 -12.98
N MET A 161 -0.42 12.07 -13.60
CA MET A 161 -0.58 12.01 -15.06
C MET A 161 -1.77 12.90 -15.47
N PRO A 162 -1.60 13.77 -16.47
CA PRO A 162 -2.69 14.63 -16.96
C PRO A 162 -3.90 13.82 -17.42
N GLU A 163 -5.08 14.20 -17.01
CA GLU A 163 -6.36 13.63 -17.46
C GLU A 163 -7.17 14.68 -18.23
N SER A 164 -7.55 14.37 -19.46
CA SER A 164 -8.41 15.23 -20.29
C SER A 164 -9.90 15.05 -19.95
N VAL A 165 -10.26 15.16 -18.69
CA VAL A 165 -11.64 15.02 -18.20
C VAL A 165 -12.26 16.38 -17.93
N LYS A 166 -13.58 16.53 -18.23
CA LYS A 166 -14.33 17.80 -18.10
C LYS A 166 -15.56 17.67 -17.23
N ASP A 167 -15.92 16.47 -16.81
CA ASP A 167 -17.14 16.13 -16.07
C ASP A 167 -16.89 15.56 -14.68
N ARG A 168 -15.65 15.59 -14.23
CA ARG A 168 -15.19 15.27 -12.87
C ARG A 168 -13.82 15.89 -12.59
N CYS A 169 -13.39 15.87 -11.35
CA CYS A 169 -12.03 16.25 -10.99
C CYS A 169 -11.01 15.26 -11.57
N ALA A 170 -9.84 15.76 -11.96
CA ALA A 170 -8.68 14.92 -12.28
C ALA A 170 -8.21 14.19 -11.02
N ARG A 171 -7.87 12.89 -11.17
CA ARG A 171 -7.43 12.07 -10.05
C ARG A 171 -5.95 12.30 -9.77
N CYS A 172 -5.62 12.62 -8.52
CA CYS A 172 -4.25 12.89 -8.08
C CYS A 172 -3.80 12.00 -6.93
N TYR A 173 -4.55 10.97 -6.53
CA TYR A 173 -4.22 10.11 -5.41
C TYR A 173 -4.47 8.63 -5.68
N GLU A 174 -3.85 7.80 -4.85
CA GLU A 174 -4.12 6.38 -4.70
C GLU A 174 -4.30 6.03 -3.22
N HIS A 175 -4.85 4.85 -2.94
CA HIS A 175 -5.02 4.35 -1.59
C HIS A 175 -3.84 3.47 -1.19
N ILE A 176 -3.40 3.60 0.07
CA ILE A 176 -2.52 2.65 0.73
C ILE A 176 -3.26 2.15 1.96
N PHE A 177 -3.80 0.94 1.87
CA PHE A 177 -4.45 0.34 3.02
C PHE A 177 -3.44 -0.32 3.94
N LEU A 178 -3.47 0.05 5.20
CA LEU A 178 -2.75 -0.66 6.26
C LEU A 178 -3.64 -1.73 6.84
N PHE A 179 -3.20 -2.97 6.73
CA PHE A 179 -3.78 -4.12 7.41
C PHE A 179 -2.81 -4.73 8.40
N SER A 180 -3.35 -5.41 9.41
CA SER A 180 -2.58 -6.24 10.31
C SER A 180 -3.18 -7.65 10.42
N LYS A 181 -2.31 -8.64 10.68
CA LYS A 181 -2.73 -10.02 10.89
C LYS A 181 -3.48 -10.20 12.20
N SER A 182 -3.14 -9.42 13.22
CA SER A 182 -3.67 -9.51 14.58
C SER A 182 -3.98 -8.13 15.17
N ARG A 183 -4.71 -8.12 16.28
CA ARG A 183 -5.02 -6.89 17.02
C ARG A 183 -3.76 -6.17 17.53
N LYS A 184 -2.73 -6.94 17.92
CA LYS A 184 -1.41 -6.42 18.32
C LYS A 184 -0.44 -6.70 17.18
N TYR A 185 0.22 -5.69 16.68
CA TYR A 185 1.15 -5.79 15.56
C TYR A 185 2.31 -4.81 15.73
N PHE A 186 3.38 -5.05 14.98
CA PHE A 186 4.54 -4.16 14.96
C PHE A 186 4.18 -2.86 14.22
N PHE A 187 4.43 -1.72 14.87
CA PHE A 187 4.28 -0.42 14.25
C PHE A 187 5.18 0.61 14.94
N ASP A 188 6.26 1.01 14.27
CA ASP A 188 7.17 2.03 14.78
C ASP A 188 6.71 3.44 14.36
N TYR A 189 5.81 4.01 15.14
CA TYR A 189 5.29 5.35 14.89
C TYR A 189 6.36 6.45 15.02
N LYS A 190 7.44 6.20 15.80
CA LYS A 190 8.51 7.18 16.01
C LYS A 190 9.37 7.33 14.77
N ALA A 191 9.66 6.21 14.08
CA ALA A 191 10.48 6.20 12.87
C ALA A 191 9.88 7.02 11.71
N ILE A 192 8.55 7.23 11.71
CA ILE A 192 7.84 7.98 10.67
C ILE A 192 7.21 9.28 11.19
N SER A 193 7.52 9.70 12.42
CA SER A 193 6.94 10.91 13.02
C SER A 193 7.26 12.17 12.21
N GLU A 194 6.34 13.13 12.24
CA GLU A 194 6.46 14.41 11.54
C GLU A 194 6.77 15.55 12.53
N PRO A 195 7.53 16.57 12.12
CA PRO A 195 7.71 17.77 12.93
C PRO A 195 6.35 18.41 13.26
N ILE A 196 6.20 18.95 14.45
CA ILE A 196 5.03 19.76 14.79
C ILE A 196 5.16 21.17 14.17
N ALA A 197 4.01 21.74 13.78
CA ALA A 197 4.01 23.09 13.23
C ALA A 197 4.45 24.13 14.29
N PRO A 198 5.24 25.15 13.91
CA PRO A 198 5.69 26.20 14.84
C PRO A 198 4.55 26.87 15.62
N GLY A 199 3.38 27.07 15.00
CA GLY A 199 2.20 27.59 15.65
C GLY A 199 1.65 26.69 16.75
N THR A 200 1.84 25.35 16.64
CA THR A 200 1.47 24.41 17.70
C THR A 200 2.38 24.55 18.91
N VAL A 201 3.70 24.70 18.69
CA VAL A 201 4.68 24.96 19.76
C VAL A 201 4.31 26.26 20.49
N SER A 202 4.08 27.34 19.74
CA SER A 202 3.72 28.64 20.31
C SER A 202 2.40 28.57 21.11
N ARG A 203 1.43 27.78 20.66
CA ARG A 203 0.16 27.57 21.38
C ARG A 203 0.37 26.79 22.67
N LEU A 204 1.18 25.74 22.66
CA LEU A 204 1.50 24.94 23.83
C LEU A 204 2.25 25.75 24.88
N LYS A 205 3.24 26.58 24.47
CA LYS A 205 4.00 27.48 25.36
C LYS A 205 3.12 28.54 26.02
N ARG A 206 2.15 29.09 25.32
CA ARG A 206 1.23 30.09 25.87
C ARG A 206 0.24 29.51 26.88
N GLY A 207 0.09 28.21 26.93
CA GLY A 207 -0.96 27.56 27.70
C GLY A 207 -2.36 27.86 27.15
N VAL A 208 -3.34 27.12 27.58
CA VAL A 208 -4.76 27.43 27.31
C VAL A 208 -5.25 28.36 28.41
N LYS A 209 -5.08 29.68 28.23
CA LYS A 209 -5.85 30.67 29.01
C LYS A 209 -7.29 30.60 28.54
N GLY A 210 -8.16 30.07 29.31
CA GLY A 210 -9.54 30.23 28.96
C GLY A 210 -10.49 29.25 29.59
N SER A 211 -11.57 29.82 30.09
CA SER A 211 -12.80 29.11 30.38
C SER A 211 -13.17 28.22 29.23
N ASN A 212 -13.32 26.92 29.46
CA ASN A 212 -13.94 26.03 28.53
C ASN A 212 -15.30 26.59 28.12
N LYS A 213 -15.45 26.98 26.87
CA LYS A 213 -16.75 27.30 26.29
C LYS A 213 -17.66 26.06 26.25
N TYR A 214 -17.09 24.89 26.50
CA TYR A 214 -17.73 23.58 26.58
C TYR A 214 -17.38 22.96 27.94
N GLY A 215 -18.13 23.31 28.94
CA GLY A 215 -17.83 23.14 30.38
C GLY A 215 -17.85 21.70 30.94
N GLU A 216 -18.30 20.68 30.21
CA GLU A 216 -18.36 19.31 30.69
C GLU A 216 -17.75 18.36 29.67
N PRO A 217 -17.00 17.31 30.12
CA PRO A 217 -16.54 16.26 29.19
C PRO A 217 -17.75 15.56 28.60
N ILE A 218 -17.78 15.42 27.28
CA ILE A 218 -18.80 14.62 26.60
C ILE A 218 -18.67 13.18 27.08
N PRO A 219 -19.73 12.53 27.59
CA PRO A 219 -19.67 11.15 28.03
C PRO A 219 -19.10 10.24 26.92
N GLY A 220 -18.05 9.48 27.22
CA GLY A 220 -17.39 8.58 26.28
C GLY A 220 -16.16 9.15 25.55
N GLN A 221 -15.85 10.43 25.66
CA GLN A 221 -14.57 10.94 25.19
C GLN A 221 -13.47 10.74 26.24
N ALA A 222 -12.38 10.09 25.85
CA ALA A 222 -11.18 10.03 26.67
C ALA A 222 -10.69 11.45 26.96
N LYS A 223 -10.38 11.75 28.22
CA LYS A 223 -9.76 13.03 28.61
C LYS A 223 -8.54 13.27 27.74
N GLN A 224 -8.50 14.37 27.01
CA GLN A 224 -7.32 14.78 26.27
C GLN A 224 -6.18 15.07 27.25
N GLN A 225 -5.26 14.12 27.38
CA GLN A 225 -4.12 14.21 28.33
C GLN A 225 -3.34 15.52 28.21
N THR A 226 -3.21 16.04 26.99
CA THR A 226 -2.48 17.30 26.72
C THR A 226 -3.14 18.52 27.36
N ILE A 227 -4.47 18.57 27.43
CA ILE A 227 -5.20 19.70 28.05
C ILE A 227 -5.08 19.61 29.58
N ASN A 228 -5.05 18.41 30.13
CA ASN A 228 -4.89 18.22 31.58
C ASN A 228 -3.48 18.59 32.05
N LEU A 229 -2.42 18.23 31.28
CA LEU A 229 -1.04 18.64 31.58
C LEU A 229 -0.90 20.18 31.61
N CYS A 230 -1.54 20.90 30.69
CA CYS A 230 -1.55 22.36 30.68
C CYS A 230 -2.28 22.97 31.89
N ARG A 231 -3.28 22.26 32.46
CA ARG A 231 -4.04 22.73 33.64
C ARG A 231 -3.33 22.44 34.95
N GLU A 232 -2.64 21.32 35.05
CA GLU A 232 -1.99 20.86 36.28
C GLU A 232 -0.61 21.48 36.51
N HIS A 233 0.11 21.87 35.45
CA HIS A 233 1.50 22.32 35.52
C HIS A 233 1.76 23.76 35.06
N GLY A 234 0.71 24.55 34.80
CA GLY A 234 0.90 25.90 34.26
C GLY A 234 1.39 25.88 32.80
N ALA A 235 2.32 26.74 32.46
CA ALA A 235 2.92 26.73 31.11
C ALA A 235 3.74 25.47 30.88
N ILE A 236 3.52 24.77 29.76
CA ILE A 236 4.34 23.62 29.38
C ILE A 236 5.75 24.11 29.06
N THR A 237 6.75 23.56 29.75
CA THR A 237 8.15 23.85 29.44
C THR A 237 8.56 23.22 28.12
N ASP A 238 9.61 23.75 27.47
CA ASP A 238 10.12 23.25 26.21
C ASP A 238 10.48 21.76 26.26
N GLU A 239 10.93 21.27 27.41
CA GLU A 239 11.29 19.87 27.65
C GLU A 239 10.07 18.92 27.59
N LEU A 240 8.87 19.40 27.87
CA LEU A 240 7.63 18.62 27.82
C LEU A 240 6.96 18.63 26.44
N ILE A 241 7.41 19.51 25.53
CA ILE A 241 6.85 19.60 24.18
C ILE A 241 7.59 18.60 23.28
N SER A 242 6.90 17.52 22.90
CA SER A 242 7.45 16.65 21.85
C SER A 242 7.65 17.45 20.57
N PRO A 243 8.85 17.49 19.98
CA PRO A 243 9.11 18.21 18.73
C PRO A 243 8.44 17.55 17.52
N VAL A 244 7.91 16.34 17.70
CA VAL A 244 7.30 15.53 16.66
C VAL A 244 5.89 15.09 17.05
N ARG A 245 5.10 14.77 16.03
CA ARG A 245 3.76 14.19 16.14
C ARG A 245 3.67 12.92 15.29
N ASN A 246 2.67 12.11 15.54
CA ASN A 246 2.36 10.96 14.68
C ASN A 246 2.13 11.44 13.23
N LYS A 247 2.65 10.67 12.27
CA LYS A 247 2.42 10.89 10.86
C LYS A 247 0.93 10.82 10.55
N ARG A 248 0.47 11.78 9.75
CA ARG A 248 -0.93 11.81 9.28
C ARG A 248 -1.11 10.88 8.09
N ASP A 249 -2.35 10.58 7.77
CA ASP A 249 -2.78 9.61 6.76
C ASP A 249 -2.97 10.18 5.34
N VAL A 250 -2.53 11.42 5.11
CA VAL A 250 -2.38 11.99 3.76
C VAL A 250 -0.89 12.22 3.50
N TRP A 251 -0.33 11.44 2.56
CA TRP A 251 1.08 11.49 2.20
C TRP A 251 1.26 12.16 0.85
N ILE A 252 1.98 13.27 0.82
CA ILE A 252 2.32 13.98 -0.41
C ILE A 252 3.67 13.44 -0.88
N ILE A 253 3.66 12.59 -1.89
CA ILE A 253 4.85 11.94 -2.45
C ILE A 253 4.74 11.95 -3.97
N ASN A 254 5.62 12.68 -4.64
CA ASN A 254 5.63 12.77 -6.09
C ASN A 254 6.18 11.49 -6.74
N THR A 255 5.66 11.17 -7.91
CA THR A 255 6.19 10.08 -8.72
C THR A 255 7.56 10.46 -9.28
N VAL A 256 8.46 9.48 -9.34
CA VAL A 256 9.79 9.63 -9.93
C VAL A 256 9.82 8.87 -11.25
N PRO A 257 10.24 9.49 -12.36
CA PRO A 257 10.38 8.79 -13.62
C PRO A 257 11.40 7.63 -13.50
N PHE A 258 11.00 6.46 -13.95
CA PHE A 258 11.89 5.31 -14.04
C PHE A 258 12.31 5.07 -15.48
N LYS A 259 13.62 5.01 -15.75
CA LYS A 259 14.18 4.88 -17.10
C LYS A 259 14.24 3.44 -17.64
N GLY A 260 13.92 2.44 -16.83
CA GLY A 260 14.11 1.02 -17.12
C GLY A 260 12.96 0.28 -17.79
N GLY A 261 12.03 0.96 -18.46
CA GLY A 261 10.97 0.28 -19.23
C GLY A 261 9.81 -0.30 -18.41
N HIS A 262 9.81 -0.22 -17.10
CA HIS A 262 8.68 -0.60 -16.22
C HIS A 262 7.84 0.61 -15.85
N TYR A 263 6.54 0.58 -16.20
CA TYR A 263 5.67 1.78 -16.21
C TYR A 263 4.89 2.05 -14.92
N ALA A 264 5.01 1.23 -13.87
CA ALA A 264 4.13 1.30 -12.70
C ALA A 264 4.84 1.19 -11.34
N ALA A 265 6.12 1.56 -11.26
CA ALA A 265 6.83 1.53 -9.99
C ALA A 265 6.34 2.67 -9.07
N TYR A 266 5.97 2.36 -7.84
CA TYR A 266 5.78 3.37 -6.81
C TYR A 266 7.13 3.97 -6.38
N PRO A 267 7.15 5.22 -5.89
CA PRO A 267 8.40 5.89 -5.54
C PRO A 267 9.07 5.24 -4.31
N PRO A 268 10.41 5.20 -4.25
CA PRO A 268 11.14 4.65 -3.10
C PRO A 268 10.73 5.26 -1.76
N LYS A 269 10.41 6.54 -1.71
CA LYS A 269 9.98 7.24 -0.48
C LYS A 269 8.69 6.70 0.13
N LEU A 270 7.79 6.16 -0.69
CA LEU A 270 6.57 5.50 -0.22
C LEU A 270 6.94 4.20 0.51
N VAL A 271 7.76 3.37 -0.13
CA VAL A 271 8.23 2.09 0.44
C VAL A 271 9.04 2.32 1.72
N GLU A 272 9.95 3.30 1.70
CA GLU A 272 10.73 3.72 2.88
C GLU A 272 9.82 4.00 4.08
N THR A 273 8.77 4.81 3.87
CA THR A 273 7.84 5.14 4.95
C THR A 273 7.12 3.90 5.49
N CYS A 274 6.66 3.01 4.60
CA CYS A 274 5.98 1.77 5.00
C CYS A 274 6.93 0.81 5.72
N LEU A 275 8.19 0.66 5.23
CA LEU A 275 9.21 -0.20 5.84
C LEU A 275 9.61 0.28 7.24
N LEU A 276 9.87 1.57 7.39
CA LEU A 276 10.24 2.14 8.68
C LEU A 276 9.15 1.93 9.73
N ALA A 277 7.88 2.03 9.33
CA ALA A 277 6.77 1.82 10.23
C ALA A 277 6.44 0.35 10.49
N GLY A 278 6.49 -0.50 9.44
CA GLY A 278 5.89 -1.84 9.46
C GLY A 278 6.88 -3.01 9.50
N CYS A 279 8.18 -2.75 9.32
CA CYS A 279 9.20 -3.81 9.31
C CYS A 279 10.35 -3.48 10.28
N PRO A 280 10.63 -4.30 11.29
CA PRO A 280 11.78 -4.07 12.18
C PRO A 280 13.09 -4.15 11.40
N LYS A 281 14.17 -3.60 11.98
CA LYS A 281 15.53 -3.79 11.45
C LYS A 281 15.84 -5.29 11.38
N ASP A 282 16.58 -5.70 10.36
CA ASP A 282 16.86 -7.11 10.04
C ASP A 282 15.62 -7.98 9.79
N GLY A 283 14.43 -7.34 9.67
CA GLY A 283 13.19 -8.00 9.34
C GLY A 283 13.08 -8.33 7.85
N VAL A 284 12.15 -9.22 7.50
CA VAL A 284 11.90 -9.65 6.12
C VAL A 284 10.64 -8.98 5.59
N VAL A 285 10.74 -8.29 4.44
CA VAL A 285 9.59 -7.77 3.70
C VAL A 285 9.28 -8.65 2.51
N LEU A 286 8.00 -8.92 2.29
CA LEU A 286 7.48 -9.62 1.13
C LEU A 286 6.85 -8.63 0.15
N ASP A 287 7.12 -8.80 -1.15
CA ASP A 287 6.35 -8.18 -2.22
C ASP A 287 5.96 -9.23 -3.27
N PRO A 288 4.71 -9.73 -3.26
CA PRO A 288 4.24 -10.76 -4.20
C PRO A 288 4.05 -10.25 -5.64
N PHE A 289 4.27 -8.96 -5.89
CA PHE A 289 4.18 -8.31 -7.20
C PHE A 289 5.34 -7.32 -7.38
N ILE A 290 6.58 -7.80 -7.17
CA ILE A 290 7.76 -6.94 -6.97
C ILE A 290 8.12 -6.08 -8.19
N GLY A 291 7.70 -6.49 -9.40
CA GLY A 291 7.88 -5.71 -10.62
C GLY A 291 9.32 -5.27 -10.84
N SER A 292 9.56 -3.96 -10.83
CA SER A 292 10.91 -3.38 -11.01
C SER A 292 11.80 -3.39 -9.76
N GLY A 293 11.43 -4.10 -8.68
CA GLY A 293 12.29 -4.29 -7.51
C GLY A 293 12.37 -3.14 -6.52
N THR A 294 11.46 -2.16 -6.54
CA THR A 294 11.54 -1.00 -5.63
C THR A 294 11.53 -1.42 -4.15
N THR A 295 10.67 -2.38 -3.78
CA THR A 295 10.61 -2.90 -2.41
C THR A 295 11.92 -3.53 -1.97
N GLY A 296 12.52 -4.38 -2.80
CA GLY A 296 13.80 -5.03 -2.50
C GLY A 296 14.96 -4.04 -2.40
N MET A 297 15.01 -3.07 -3.33
CA MET A 297 16.04 -2.01 -3.30
C MET A 297 16.00 -1.21 -2.00
N VAL A 298 14.81 -0.74 -1.60
CA VAL A 298 14.67 0.06 -0.38
C VAL A 298 14.87 -0.79 0.88
N ALA A 299 14.48 -2.07 0.86
CA ALA A 299 14.74 -2.99 1.97
C ALA A 299 16.24 -3.11 2.24
N LYS A 300 17.07 -3.36 1.22
CA LYS A 300 18.54 -3.39 1.34
C LYS A 300 19.12 -2.07 1.87
N GLN A 301 18.63 -0.93 1.36
CA GLN A 301 19.12 0.39 1.81
C GLN A 301 18.84 0.67 3.28
N LEU A 302 17.83 0.02 3.84
CA LEU A 302 17.39 0.21 5.23
C LEU A 302 17.77 -0.94 6.16
N ASP A 303 18.70 -1.82 5.81
CA ASP A 303 19.09 -3.01 6.57
C ASP A 303 17.88 -3.93 6.87
N ARG A 304 17.10 -4.26 5.85
CA ARG A 304 16.04 -5.27 5.88
C ARG A 304 16.28 -6.28 4.77
N HIS A 305 15.83 -7.52 4.99
CA HIS A 305 15.78 -8.54 3.96
C HIS A 305 14.50 -8.43 3.15
N TYR A 306 14.53 -8.91 1.92
CA TYR A 306 13.36 -8.96 1.07
C TYR A 306 13.11 -10.36 0.49
N VAL A 307 11.87 -10.60 0.12
CA VAL A 307 11.42 -11.71 -0.72
C VAL A 307 10.48 -11.13 -1.76
N GLY A 308 10.83 -11.30 -3.02
CA GLY A 308 10.01 -10.84 -4.14
C GLY A 308 9.41 -12.01 -4.90
N ILE A 309 8.26 -11.78 -5.55
CA ILE A 309 7.70 -12.69 -6.53
C ILE A 309 7.36 -11.88 -7.78
N GLU A 310 7.75 -12.38 -8.95
CA GLU A 310 7.48 -11.75 -10.24
C GLU A 310 7.08 -12.82 -11.26
N LEU A 311 5.98 -12.57 -11.98
CA LEU A 311 5.47 -13.50 -12.98
C LEU A 311 6.30 -13.45 -14.28
N ASN A 312 6.78 -12.25 -14.65
CA ASN A 312 7.52 -12.04 -15.90
C ASN A 312 9.04 -12.17 -15.67
N PRO A 313 9.72 -13.17 -16.29
CA PRO A 313 11.16 -13.37 -16.12
C PRO A 313 12.02 -12.16 -16.52
N GLU A 314 11.57 -11.35 -17.48
CA GLU A 314 12.31 -10.15 -17.89
C GLU A 314 12.25 -9.06 -16.81
N TYR A 315 11.13 -8.96 -16.07
CA TYR A 315 11.03 -8.05 -14.94
C TYR A 315 11.81 -8.56 -13.72
N THR A 316 11.92 -9.88 -13.54
CA THR A 316 12.83 -10.46 -12.53
C THR A 316 14.26 -9.99 -12.74
N LYS A 317 14.80 -10.14 -13.96
CA LYS A 317 16.15 -9.68 -14.32
C LYS A 317 16.34 -8.18 -14.11
N LEU A 318 15.34 -7.37 -14.52
CA LEU A 318 15.34 -5.93 -14.31
C LEU A 318 15.39 -5.56 -12.83
N ALA A 319 14.60 -6.23 -12.02
CA ALA A 319 14.55 -6.02 -10.57
C ALA A 319 15.87 -6.40 -9.90
N GLU A 320 16.45 -7.53 -10.27
CA GLU A 320 17.74 -8.01 -9.74
C GLU A 320 18.87 -7.01 -10.08
N ALA A 321 18.96 -6.57 -11.33
CA ALA A 321 19.94 -5.56 -11.74
C ALA A 321 19.78 -4.24 -10.96
N ARG A 322 18.54 -3.79 -10.77
CA ARG A 322 18.26 -2.58 -10.01
C ARG A 322 18.60 -2.71 -8.52
N ILE A 323 18.25 -3.83 -7.91
CA ILE A 323 18.59 -4.10 -6.49
C ILE A 323 20.09 -4.30 -6.31
N GLY A 324 20.78 -4.83 -7.32
CA GLY A 324 22.24 -4.95 -7.39
C GLY A 324 22.96 -3.62 -7.57
N GLY A 325 22.26 -2.55 -7.98
CA GLY A 325 22.84 -1.24 -8.26
C GLY A 325 23.51 -1.12 -9.63
N GLU A 326 23.12 -1.96 -10.58
CA GLU A 326 23.65 -1.97 -11.95
C GLU A 326 22.96 -0.94 -12.86
N ILE A 327 21.75 -0.47 -12.46
CA ILE A 327 20.92 0.51 -13.19
C ILE A 327 20.22 1.50 -12.26
#